data_e7c9f7a44fdfba3118158b92a98ae1c1
#
_entry.id   e7c9f7a44fdfba3118158b92a98ae1c1
#
_cell.length_a   1.000
_cell.length_b   1.000
_cell.length_c   1.000
_cell.angle_alpha   90.00
_cell.angle_beta   90.00
_cell.angle_gamma   90.00
#
_symmetry.space_group_name_H-M   'P 1'
#
loop_
_entity.id
_entity.type
_entity.pdbx_description
1 polymer ?
#
loop_
_entity_poly.entity_id
_entity_poly.type
_entity_poly.pdbx_seq_one_letter_code
_entity_poly.pdbx_strand_id
1 'polypeptide(L)'
;ALAKGAGQELPYQLPEIEATVGLENTKLLGPVSGFRHAGESGLFMSDLLPHTATHADELCVLRAVQADSPNHPVAIRQMHTGNLFDTVPAMGAWLSYGLGTENQRLPSYITILPKEGERNYSSAFLPAIHQGTAIQHVGSSAAKAPIRHLNDPAASASVQRRRIDLIQSMNRRQLERLETDQQMEGVIESFELAFRMQTETPKLVNFEDESKETLALYGVGEKPTDEFGRQCLLARRFAEAGVRFVQVSLGGWDHHNKIASGLPDRCAVSDKPVAGLLTDLKSRGLLDDTLVLWGGEFGRTPHAQNGDGREHNHHGFTMWMAGGGVKGGITHGATDDFGYYGIDGQVHIN
;
A
#
# COMPACT_ATOMS: atom_id res chain seq x y z
N ALA A 1 21.80 -20.14 -2.26
CA ALA A 1 22.84 -20.05 -1.22
C ALA A 1 22.23 -20.20 0.18
N LEU A 2 21.20 -19.44 0.56
CA LEU A 2 20.64 -19.38 1.91
C LEU A 2 20.18 -20.76 2.45
N ALA A 3 19.48 -21.57 1.64
CA ALA A 3 19.05 -22.91 2.06
C ALA A 3 20.24 -23.85 2.38
N LYS A 4 21.34 -23.73 1.65
CA LYS A 4 22.56 -24.52 1.87
C LYS A 4 23.41 -24.03 3.06
N GLY A 5 23.29 -22.73 3.37
CA GLY A 5 24.00 -22.07 4.47
C GLY A 5 23.26 -22.07 5.81
N ALA A 6 22.03 -22.61 5.87
CA ALA A 6 21.24 -22.59 7.09
C ALA A 6 21.99 -23.20 8.28
N GLY A 7 22.04 -22.45 9.40
CA GLY A 7 22.75 -22.83 10.61
C GLY A 7 24.26 -22.59 10.61
N GLN A 8 24.85 -22.12 9.49
CA GLN A 8 26.25 -21.73 9.39
C GLN A 8 26.50 -20.33 9.92
N GLU A 9 27.76 -20.01 10.20
CA GLU A 9 28.19 -18.65 10.55
C GLU A 9 27.98 -17.70 9.39
N LEU A 10 27.85 -16.39 9.69
CA LEU A 10 27.64 -15.36 8.66
C LEU A 10 28.86 -15.24 7.77
N PRO A 11 28.70 -15.27 6.45
CA PRO A 11 29.79 -15.08 5.49
C PRO A 11 30.15 -13.59 5.28
N TYR A 12 29.59 -12.69 6.06
CA TYR A 12 29.81 -11.25 6.01
C TYR A 12 29.85 -10.66 7.43
N GLN A 13 30.41 -9.46 7.55
CA GLN A 13 30.40 -8.71 8.81
C GLN A 13 29.12 -7.88 8.92
N LEU A 14 28.49 -7.91 10.09
CA LEU A 14 27.37 -7.04 10.38
C LEU A 14 27.85 -5.59 10.53
N PRO A 15 27.07 -4.59 10.07
CA PRO A 15 27.31 -3.20 10.40
C PRO A 15 27.35 -2.99 11.91
N GLU A 16 28.17 -2.04 12.39
CA GLU A 16 28.41 -1.82 13.83
C GLU A 16 27.11 -1.59 14.63
N ILE A 17 26.13 -0.91 14.03
CA ILE A 17 24.82 -0.65 14.63
C ILE A 17 24.01 -1.94 14.78
N GLU A 18 24.06 -2.85 13.84
CA GLU A 18 23.35 -4.12 13.87
C GLU A 18 24.03 -5.12 14.82
N ALA A 19 25.35 -5.06 14.95
CA ALA A 19 26.09 -5.86 15.90
C ALA A 19 25.74 -5.54 17.38
N THR A 20 25.21 -4.35 17.67
CA THR A 20 24.85 -3.91 19.03
C THR A 20 23.49 -4.40 19.51
N VAL A 21 22.63 -4.96 18.67
CA VAL A 21 21.27 -5.41 19.02
C VAL A 21 21.19 -6.92 19.39
N GLY A 22 22.23 -7.48 19.96
CA GLY A 22 22.21 -8.89 20.43
C GLY A 22 22.31 -9.92 19.30
N LEU A 23 22.84 -9.53 18.15
CA LEU A 23 23.09 -10.42 17.01
C LEU A 23 24.49 -11.08 17.04
N GLU A 24 25.23 -10.89 18.12
CA GLU A 24 26.49 -11.57 18.35
C GLU A 24 26.27 -13.09 18.29
N ASN A 25 27.05 -13.78 17.45
CA ASN A 25 26.93 -15.22 17.19
C ASN A 25 25.65 -15.67 16.46
N THR A 26 24.93 -14.77 15.78
CA THR A 26 23.82 -15.18 14.94
C THR A 26 24.28 -16.00 13.75
N LYS A 27 23.38 -16.87 13.24
CA LYS A 27 23.63 -17.77 12.12
C LYS A 27 22.67 -17.51 10.99
N LEU A 28 23.03 -17.95 9.80
CA LEU A 28 22.11 -17.93 8.67
C LEU A 28 20.85 -18.74 8.99
N LEU A 29 19.69 -18.13 8.74
CA LEU A 29 18.40 -18.78 8.86
C LEU A 29 17.92 -19.21 7.46
N GLY A 30 17.60 -20.48 7.31
CA GLY A 30 17.09 -21.02 6.05
C GLY A 30 15.74 -20.40 5.63
N PRO A 31 15.31 -20.57 4.37
CA PRO A 31 14.02 -20.11 3.92
C PRO A 31 12.88 -20.85 4.64
N VAL A 32 11.77 -20.15 4.89
CA VAL A 32 10.59 -20.71 5.59
C VAL A 32 9.82 -21.70 4.70
N SER A 33 9.90 -21.53 3.38
CA SER A 33 9.20 -22.39 2.41
C SER A 33 10.06 -22.70 1.19
N GLY A 34 9.58 -23.62 0.36
CA GLY A 34 10.12 -23.85 -0.97
C GLY A 34 9.86 -22.69 -1.93
N PHE A 35 10.51 -22.78 -3.08
CA PHE A 35 10.34 -21.88 -4.20
C PHE A 35 10.23 -22.67 -5.50
N ARG A 36 9.43 -22.20 -6.43
CA ARG A 36 9.27 -22.80 -7.74
C ARG A 36 9.27 -21.75 -8.85
N HIS A 37 9.55 -22.21 -10.08
CA HIS A 37 9.31 -21.40 -11.27
C HIS A 37 7.81 -21.30 -11.54
N ALA A 38 7.34 -20.12 -11.89
CA ALA A 38 5.93 -19.81 -12.15
C ALA A 38 5.80 -19.04 -13.46
N GLY A 39 4.65 -19.23 -14.14
CA GLY A 39 4.35 -18.63 -15.45
C GLY A 39 5.24 -19.13 -16.58
N GLU A 40 5.01 -18.63 -17.78
CA GLU A 40 5.85 -18.87 -18.95
C GLU A 40 7.21 -18.17 -18.83
N SER A 41 7.23 -17.03 -18.13
CA SER A 41 8.44 -16.26 -17.80
C SER A 41 9.40 -17.01 -16.89
N GLY A 42 8.90 -18.02 -16.15
CA GLY A 42 9.72 -18.79 -15.21
C GLY A 42 10.18 -18.00 -13.99
N LEU A 43 9.44 -16.98 -13.54
CA LEU A 43 9.76 -16.25 -12.32
C LEU A 43 9.86 -17.18 -11.12
N PHE A 44 10.92 -16.99 -10.30
CA PHE A 44 11.16 -17.82 -9.12
C PHE A 44 10.40 -17.27 -7.92
N MET A 45 9.32 -17.96 -7.53
CA MET A 45 8.35 -17.48 -6.53
C MET A 45 8.22 -18.46 -5.36
N SER A 46 7.89 -17.93 -4.19
CA SER A 46 7.66 -18.72 -2.96
C SER A 46 6.40 -19.57 -3.06
N ASP A 47 6.45 -20.80 -2.53
CA ASP A 47 5.29 -21.67 -2.41
C ASP A 47 4.21 -21.15 -1.45
N LEU A 48 4.52 -20.09 -0.67
CA LEU A 48 3.55 -19.40 0.17
C LEU A 48 2.60 -18.47 -0.61
N LEU A 49 2.88 -18.21 -1.89
CA LEU A 49 2.12 -17.30 -2.73
C LEU A 49 1.55 -18.02 -3.98
N PRO A 50 0.77 -19.14 -3.82
CA PRO A 50 0.32 -19.94 -4.94
C PRO A 50 -0.66 -19.22 -5.88
N HIS A 51 -1.48 -18.30 -5.34
CA HIS A 51 -2.42 -17.52 -6.14
C HIS A 51 -1.71 -16.38 -6.90
N THR A 52 -0.86 -15.60 -6.23
CA THR A 52 -0.07 -14.56 -6.89
C THR A 52 0.86 -15.14 -7.95
N ALA A 53 1.36 -16.36 -7.77
CA ALA A 53 2.19 -17.07 -8.75
C ALA A 53 1.48 -17.34 -10.08
N THR A 54 0.15 -17.36 -10.12
CA THR A 54 -0.61 -17.50 -11.39
C THR A 54 -0.52 -16.24 -12.26
N HIS A 55 -0.07 -15.14 -11.69
CA HIS A 55 0.17 -13.85 -12.35
C HIS A 55 1.65 -13.57 -12.62
N ALA A 56 2.52 -14.56 -12.54
CA ALA A 56 3.97 -14.38 -12.71
C ALA A 56 4.34 -13.61 -14.00
N ASP A 57 3.60 -13.85 -15.08
CA ASP A 57 3.86 -13.24 -16.38
C ASP A 57 3.45 -11.76 -16.47
N GLU A 58 2.64 -11.27 -15.52
CA GLU A 58 2.29 -9.87 -15.37
C GLU A 58 3.23 -9.11 -14.41
N LEU A 59 4.04 -9.81 -13.60
CA LEU A 59 4.86 -9.19 -12.56
C LEU A 59 6.21 -8.69 -13.10
N CYS A 60 6.57 -7.48 -12.75
CA CYS A 60 7.94 -6.96 -12.78
C CYS A 60 8.49 -6.96 -11.35
N VAL A 61 9.44 -7.84 -11.05
CA VAL A 61 9.98 -8.01 -9.70
C VAL A 61 11.27 -7.22 -9.54
N LEU A 62 11.28 -6.25 -8.64
CA LEU A 62 12.44 -5.45 -8.25
C LEU A 62 13.14 -6.14 -7.08
N ARG A 63 14.36 -6.68 -7.29
CA ARG A 63 15.06 -7.51 -6.29
C ARG A 63 16.02 -6.75 -5.39
N ALA A 64 16.43 -5.56 -5.80
CA ALA A 64 17.47 -4.80 -5.12
C ALA A 64 16.94 -3.41 -4.72
N VAL A 65 15.75 -3.38 -4.12
CA VAL A 65 15.21 -2.14 -3.55
C VAL A 65 15.96 -1.82 -2.26
N GLN A 66 16.24 -0.55 -2.01
CA GLN A 66 16.96 -0.05 -0.84
C GLN A 66 16.20 1.10 -0.17
N ALA A 67 16.36 1.21 1.14
CA ALA A 67 15.88 2.32 1.96
C ALA A 67 16.99 2.80 2.90
N ASP A 68 16.79 3.96 3.55
CA ASP A 68 17.81 4.58 4.39
C ASP A 68 17.71 4.22 5.87
N SER A 69 16.66 3.49 6.27
CA SER A 69 16.42 3.22 7.68
C SER A 69 15.79 1.84 7.93
N PRO A 70 16.29 1.09 8.92
CA PRO A 70 15.64 -0.13 9.40
C PRO A 70 14.53 0.13 10.44
N ASN A 71 14.22 1.39 10.76
CA ASN A 71 13.22 1.74 11.77
C ASN A 71 11.84 1.95 11.13
N HIS A 72 10.82 1.17 11.53
CA HIS A 72 9.49 1.19 10.95
C HIS A 72 8.88 2.59 10.76
N PRO A 73 8.71 3.44 11.80
CA PRO A 73 8.08 4.76 11.61
C PRO A 73 8.82 5.65 10.61
N VAL A 74 10.14 5.54 10.56
CA VAL A 74 11.00 6.34 9.68
C VAL A 74 10.95 5.80 8.26
N ALA A 75 11.13 4.48 8.08
CA ALA A 75 11.13 3.82 6.79
C ALA A 75 9.74 3.85 6.11
N ILE A 76 8.65 3.66 6.88
CA ILE A 76 7.27 3.82 6.39
C ILE A 76 7.06 5.25 5.87
N ARG A 77 7.53 6.26 6.61
CA ARG A 77 7.45 7.65 6.13
C ARG A 77 8.23 7.83 4.84
N GLN A 78 9.45 7.33 4.77
CA GLN A 78 10.26 7.38 3.56
C GLN A 78 9.55 6.73 2.37
N MET A 79 8.98 5.55 2.54
CA MET A 79 8.21 4.85 1.49
C MET A 79 7.03 5.68 0.97
N HIS A 80 6.38 6.44 1.84
CA HIS A 80 5.20 7.22 1.44
C HIS A 80 5.50 8.61 0.93
N THR A 81 6.62 9.21 1.35
CA THR A 81 6.91 10.63 1.12
C THR A 81 8.26 10.90 0.47
N GLY A 82 9.13 9.88 0.32
CA GLY A 82 10.51 10.04 -0.11
C GLY A 82 11.41 10.75 0.92
N ASN A 83 10.94 10.98 2.17
CA ASN A 83 11.69 11.71 3.19
C ASN A 83 11.60 11.02 4.56
N LEU A 84 12.72 11.00 5.28
CA LEU A 84 12.82 10.33 6.58
C LEU A 84 12.18 11.13 7.73
N PHE A 85 12.35 12.45 7.75
CA PHE A 85 12.09 13.28 8.93
C PHE A 85 11.13 14.43 8.68
N ASP A 86 11.23 15.10 7.52
CA ASP A 86 10.46 16.29 7.22
C ASP A 86 8.99 16.00 6.91
N THR A 87 8.15 16.99 7.11
CA THR A 87 6.75 16.92 6.69
C THR A 87 6.65 17.41 5.25
N VAL A 88 6.64 16.48 4.32
CA VAL A 88 6.50 16.72 2.88
C VAL A 88 5.28 15.98 2.34
N PRO A 89 4.76 16.33 1.16
CA PRO A 89 3.60 15.67 0.58
C PRO A 89 3.86 14.18 0.34
N ALA A 90 2.86 13.36 0.62
CA ALA A 90 2.89 11.94 0.28
C ALA A 90 2.84 11.73 -1.24
N MET A 91 3.33 10.57 -1.72
CA MET A 91 3.35 10.19 -3.14
C MET A 91 1.97 10.38 -3.81
N GLY A 92 0.88 9.94 -3.17
CA GLY A 92 -0.47 10.12 -3.69
C GLY A 92 -0.89 11.59 -3.79
N ALA A 93 -0.40 12.46 -2.89
CA ALA A 93 -0.63 13.90 -2.96
C ALA A 93 0.12 14.54 -4.14
N TRP A 94 1.37 14.14 -4.38
CA TRP A 94 2.14 14.58 -5.55
C TRP A 94 1.51 14.13 -6.87
N LEU A 95 1.07 12.86 -6.96
CA LEU A 95 0.40 12.33 -8.15
C LEU A 95 -0.93 13.06 -8.42
N SER A 96 -1.70 13.32 -7.35
CA SER A 96 -2.92 14.12 -7.44
C SER A 96 -2.65 15.55 -7.92
N TYR A 97 -1.61 16.19 -7.40
CA TYR A 97 -1.24 17.56 -7.77
C TYR A 97 -0.73 17.65 -9.21
N GLY A 98 0.18 16.75 -9.61
CA GLY A 98 0.83 16.79 -10.91
C GLY A 98 -0.02 16.28 -12.06
N LEU A 99 -0.85 15.26 -11.83
CA LEU A 99 -1.66 14.60 -12.87
C LEU A 99 -3.15 14.95 -12.80
N GLY A 100 -3.60 15.56 -11.71
CA GLY A 100 -5.02 15.85 -11.51
C GLY A 100 -5.87 14.59 -11.36
N THR A 101 -7.17 14.76 -11.51
CA THR A 101 -8.16 13.68 -11.49
C THR A 101 -9.24 13.90 -12.54
N GLU A 102 -9.68 12.82 -13.15
CA GLU A 102 -10.84 12.83 -14.06
C GLU A 102 -12.16 12.76 -13.29
N ASN A 103 -12.11 12.27 -12.05
CA ASN A 103 -13.30 12.16 -11.18
C ASN A 103 -13.47 13.43 -10.34
N GLN A 104 -14.59 14.12 -10.57
CA GLN A 104 -14.96 15.35 -9.85
C GLN A 104 -15.80 15.09 -8.57
N ARG A 105 -16.10 13.82 -8.24
CA ARG A 105 -17.03 13.46 -7.16
C ARG A 105 -16.38 12.69 -6.02
N LEU A 106 -15.15 12.18 -6.27
CA LEU A 106 -14.36 11.43 -5.31
C LEU A 106 -13.01 12.10 -5.11
N PRO A 107 -12.36 11.90 -3.95
CA PRO A 107 -10.98 12.31 -3.75
C PRO A 107 -10.08 11.65 -4.80
N SER A 108 -9.09 12.38 -5.27
CA SER A 108 -8.06 11.84 -6.17
C SER A 108 -7.10 10.88 -5.46
N TYR A 109 -7.00 10.97 -4.13
CA TYR A 109 -6.16 10.13 -3.28
C TYR A 109 -6.97 9.51 -2.13
N ILE A 110 -7.03 8.19 -2.10
CA ILE A 110 -7.69 7.41 -1.04
C ILE A 110 -6.67 6.47 -0.39
N THR A 111 -6.70 6.39 0.94
CA THR A 111 -5.94 5.41 1.71
C THR A 111 -6.89 4.54 2.54
N ILE A 112 -6.77 3.22 2.40
CA ILE A 112 -7.62 2.23 3.05
C ILE A 112 -6.89 1.65 4.26
N LEU A 113 -7.45 1.83 5.45
CA LEU A 113 -6.89 1.43 6.74
C LEU A 113 -5.42 1.87 6.92
N PRO A 114 -5.11 3.17 6.74
CA PRO A 114 -3.74 3.64 6.83
C PRO A 114 -3.11 3.31 8.17
N LYS A 115 -1.83 2.96 8.14
CA LYS A 115 -1.00 2.73 9.32
C LYS A 115 -0.12 3.96 9.57
N GLU A 116 0.43 4.07 10.77
CA GLU A 116 1.46 5.05 11.15
C GLU A 116 1.06 6.54 11.03
N GLY A 117 -0.25 6.86 11.02
CA GLY A 117 -0.76 8.22 11.17
C GLY A 117 -0.85 9.06 9.89
N GLU A 118 -1.37 10.28 10.04
CA GLU A 118 -1.80 11.15 8.93
C GLU A 118 -0.64 11.69 8.08
N ARG A 119 0.58 11.76 8.61
CA ARG A 119 1.74 12.25 7.85
C ARG A 119 2.04 11.41 6.61
N ASN A 120 1.68 10.13 6.61
CA ASN A 120 1.94 9.20 5.51
C ASN A 120 0.95 9.34 4.33
N TYR A 121 -0.07 10.19 4.47
CA TYR A 121 -1.01 10.53 3.40
C TYR A 121 -1.34 12.03 3.37
N SER A 122 -0.45 12.85 3.93
CA SER A 122 -0.61 14.29 4.00
C SER A 122 -0.31 14.98 2.67
N SER A 123 -1.04 16.05 2.38
CA SER A 123 -0.69 17.00 1.33
C SER A 123 0.43 17.98 1.76
N ALA A 124 0.75 18.05 3.05
CA ALA A 124 1.73 18.95 3.65
C ALA A 124 1.54 20.41 3.17
N PHE A 125 2.47 20.94 2.36
CA PHE A 125 2.40 22.29 1.81
C PHE A 125 1.60 22.42 0.51
N LEU A 126 1.15 21.29 -0.11
CA LEU A 126 0.25 21.33 -1.25
C LEU A 126 -1.18 21.68 -0.81
N PRO A 127 -2.04 22.18 -1.72
CA PRO A 127 -3.43 22.47 -1.39
C PRO A 127 -4.18 21.27 -0.79
N ALA A 128 -5.08 21.55 0.14
CA ALA A 128 -5.81 20.54 0.92
C ALA A 128 -6.62 19.55 0.07
N ILE A 129 -7.00 19.91 -1.16
CA ILE A 129 -7.71 19.03 -2.10
C ILE A 129 -6.90 17.77 -2.46
N HIS A 130 -5.56 17.81 -2.34
CA HIS A 130 -4.65 16.69 -2.61
C HIS A 130 -4.38 15.82 -1.39
N GLN A 131 -4.96 16.16 -0.22
CA GLN A 131 -4.87 15.36 1.00
C GLN A 131 -5.48 13.98 0.79
N GLY A 132 -4.77 12.92 1.21
CA GLY A 132 -5.29 11.57 1.20
C GLY A 132 -6.51 11.42 2.11
N THR A 133 -7.59 10.86 1.58
CA THR A 133 -8.81 10.58 2.34
C THR A 133 -8.77 9.18 2.91
N ALA A 134 -8.81 9.07 4.24
CA ALA A 134 -8.69 7.79 4.93
C ALA A 134 -10.04 7.07 5.04
N ILE A 135 -10.11 5.84 4.51
CA ILE A 135 -11.18 4.88 4.78
C ILE A 135 -10.79 4.09 6.02
N GLN A 136 -11.55 4.23 7.09
CA GLN A 136 -11.20 3.65 8.40
C GLN A 136 -11.90 2.33 8.72
N HIS A 137 -12.94 2.00 7.97
CA HIS A 137 -13.68 0.75 8.13
C HIS A 137 -14.05 0.18 6.76
N VAL A 138 -13.73 -1.08 6.56
CA VAL A 138 -14.12 -1.86 5.38
C VAL A 138 -14.82 -3.12 5.89
N GLY A 139 -16.15 -3.16 5.82
CA GLY A 139 -16.90 -4.31 6.29
C GLY A 139 -18.39 -4.06 6.42
N SER A 140 -19.16 -5.13 6.62
CA SER A 140 -20.63 -5.16 6.65
C SER A 140 -21.29 -4.52 7.89
N SER A 141 -20.51 -3.98 8.83
CA SER A 141 -21.07 -3.32 10.00
C SER A 141 -21.58 -1.92 9.61
N ALA A 142 -22.86 -1.81 9.32
CA ALA A 142 -23.58 -0.54 9.12
C ALA A 142 -23.44 0.44 10.30
N ALA A 143 -22.86 0.02 11.42
CA ALA A 143 -22.69 0.83 12.62
C ALA A 143 -21.48 1.78 12.59
N LYS A 144 -20.56 1.62 11.63
CA LYS A 144 -19.35 2.47 11.53
C LYS A 144 -19.24 3.07 10.14
N ALA A 145 -19.32 4.40 10.07
CA ALA A 145 -19.08 5.11 8.80
C ALA A 145 -17.67 4.80 8.26
N PRO A 146 -17.53 4.46 6.98
CA PRO A 146 -16.21 4.17 6.37
C PRO A 146 -15.28 5.38 6.40
N ILE A 147 -15.83 6.57 6.31
CA ILE A 147 -15.13 7.86 6.43
C ILE A 147 -15.70 8.61 7.62
N ARG A 148 -14.82 9.11 8.49
CA ARG A 148 -15.23 9.93 9.64
C ARG A 148 -15.94 11.20 9.15
N HIS A 149 -17.02 11.54 9.84
CA HIS A 149 -17.76 12.78 9.60
C HIS A 149 -18.30 12.96 8.16
N LEU A 150 -18.42 11.86 7.40
CA LEU A 150 -18.98 11.92 6.05
C LEU A 150 -20.41 12.48 6.05
N ASN A 151 -21.22 12.12 7.05
CA ASN A 151 -22.57 12.61 7.22
C ASN A 151 -22.76 13.18 8.63
N ASP A 152 -23.58 14.24 8.75
CA ASP A 152 -24.12 14.72 10.02
C ASP A 152 -25.50 14.10 10.22
N PRO A 153 -25.67 13.10 11.12
CA PRO A 153 -26.97 12.45 11.33
C PRO A 153 -28.02 13.37 11.92
N ALA A 154 -27.62 14.51 12.51
CA ALA A 154 -28.51 15.49 13.09
C ALA A 154 -29.04 16.52 12.07
N ALA A 155 -28.57 16.49 10.81
CA ALA A 155 -28.96 17.46 9.79
C ALA A 155 -29.38 16.79 8.47
N SER A 156 -30.48 17.21 7.90
CA SER A 156 -30.86 16.77 6.54
C SER A 156 -29.88 17.26 5.49
N ALA A 157 -29.78 16.56 4.34
CA ALA A 157 -28.89 16.94 3.24
C ALA A 157 -29.06 18.39 2.80
N SER A 158 -30.32 18.91 2.81
CA SER A 158 -30.63 20.32 2.48
C SER A 158 -30.08 21.31 3.53
N VAL A 159 -30.06 20.92 4.79
CA VAL A 159 -29.45 21.74 5.86
C VAL A 159 -27.95 21.73 5.74
N GLN A 160 -27.36 20.58 5.49
CA GLN A 160 -25.91 20.45 5.28
C GLN A 160 -25.47 21.26 4.05
N ARG A 161 -26.21 21.21 2.92
CA ARG A 161 -25.91 22.01 1.73
C ARG A 161 -25.93 23.51 2.06
N ARG A 162 -26.95 24.01 2.74
CA ARG A 162 -27.04 25.45 3.13
C ARG A 162 -25.88 25.87 4.04
N ARG A 163 -25.42 24.99 4.96
CA ARG A 163 -24.26 25.27 5.81
C ARG A 163 -22.99 25.41 4.98
N ILE A 164 -22.80 24.50 4.03
CA ILE A 164 -21.63 24.54 3.11
C ILE A 164 -21.71 25.79 2.23
N ASP A 165 -22.86 26.13 1.66
CA ASP A 165 -23.05 27.34 0.85
C ASP A 165 -22.69 28.60 1.63
N LEU A 166 -23.09 28.69 2.93
CA LEU A 166 -22.72 29.78 3.79
C LEU A 166 -21.20 29.87 4.01
N ILE A 167 -20.57 28.75 4.39
CA ILE A 167 -19.12 28.70 4.58
C ILE A 167 -18.39 29.10 3.30
N GLN A 168 -18.80 28.54 2.17
CA GLN A 168 -18.22 28.87 0.86
C GLN A 168 -18.39 30.34 0.48
N SER A 169 -19.53 30.95 0.81
CA SER A 169 -19.71 32.39 0.58
C SER A 169 -18.75 33.24 1.43
N MET A 170 -18.45 32.81 2.66
CA MET A 170 -17.48 33.47 3.52
C MET A 170 -16.05 33.29 3.00
N ASN A 171 -15.68 32.08 2.60
CA ASN A 171 -14.38 31.76 2.04
C ASN A 171 -14.09 32.55 0.75
N ARG A 172 -15.08 32.64 -0.16
CA ARG A 172 -14.95 33.43 -1.40
C ARG A 172 -14.75 34.92 -1.12
N ARG A 173 -15.50 35.50 -0.16
CA ARG A 173 -15.29 36.91 0.25
C ARG A 173 -13.90 37.14 0.84
N GLN A 174 -13.33 36.15 1.51
CA GLN A 174 -11.97 36.22 2.02
C GLN A 174 -10.96 36.15 0.87
N LEU A 175 -11.17 35.23 -0.09
CA LEU A 175 -10.32 35.09 -1.28
C LEU A 175 -10.30 36.38 -2.11
N GLU A 176 -11.45 37.05 -2.31
CA GLU A 176 -11.54 38.35 -2.98
C GLU A 176 -10.69 39.45 -2.33
N ARG A 177 -10.40 39.34 -1.01
CA ARG A 177 -9.55 40.30 -0.28
C ARG A 177 -8.06 39.98 -0.36
N LEU A 178 -7.72 38.72 -0.65
CA LEU A 178 -6.34 38.22 -0.65
C LEU A 178 -5.73 38.17 -2.07
N GLU A 179 -6.45 38.65 -3.09
CA GLU A 179 -6.11 38.69 -4.53
C GLU A 179 -5.90 37.32 -5.16
N THR A 180 -5.08 36.45 -4.61
CA THR A 180 -4.91 35.03 -5.01
C THR A 180 -4.31 34.24 -3.84
N ASP A 181 -5.03 33.23 -3.37
CA ASP A 181 -4.57 32.31 -2.33
C ASP A 181 -4.94 30.87 -2.68
N GLN A 182 -3.96 30.13 -3.25
CA GLN A 182 -4.16 28.73 -3.66
C GLN A 182 -4.54 27.83 -2.48
N GLN A 183 -4.14 28.16 -1.25
CA GLN A 183 -4.54 27.38 -0.09
C GLN A 183 -6.03 27.58 0.22
N MET A 184 -6.53 28.81 0.13
CA MET A 184 -7.96 29.11 0.32
C MET A 184 -8.80 28.48 -0.79
N GLU A 185 -8.37 28.53 -2.04
CA GLU A 185 -9.03 27.83 -3.15
C GLU A 185 -9.11 26.32 -2.89
N GLY A 186 -8.01 25.69 -2.46
CA GLY A 186 -7.98 24.26 -2.10
C GLY A 186 -8.93 23.92 -0.92
N VAL A 187 -9.09 24.82 0.05
CA VAL A 187 -10.09 24.68 1.14
C VAL A 187 -11.50 24.71 0.59
N ILE A 188 -11.82 25.67 -0.29
CA ILE A 188 -13.13 25.78 -0.95
C ILE A 188 -13.47 24.49 -1.70
N GLU A 189 -12.55 23.99 -2.50
CA GLU A 189 -12.72 22.77 -3.29
C GLU A 189 -12.87 21.53 -2.41
N SER A 190 -12.10 21.43 -1.30
CA SER A 190 -12.19 20.28 -0.38
C SER A 190 -13.55 20.20 0.33
N PHE A 191 -14.19 21.31 0.69
CA PHE A 191 -15.55 21.33 1.23
C PHE A 191 -16.60 20.86 0.21
N GLU A 192 -16.50 21.29 -1.05
CA GLU A 192 -17.38 20.82 -2.12
C GLU A 192 -17.19 19.33 -2.40
N LEU A 193 -15.96 18.87 -2.44
CA LEU A 193 -15.63 17.46 -2.61
C LEU A 193 -16.23 16.62 -1.48
N ALA A 194 -16.01 17.02 -0.22
CA ALA A 194 -16.55 16.33 0.95
C ALA A 194 -18.08 16.20 0.89
N PHE A 195 -18.77 17.21 0.38
CA PHE A 195 -20.23 17.13 0.20
C PHE A 195 -20.63 16.14 -0.90
N ARG A 196 -19.94 16.15 -2.04
CA ARG A 196 -20.21 15.20 -3.15
C ARG A 196 -19.95 13.75 -2.74
N MET A 197 -18.94 13.52 -1.92
CA MET A 197 -18.60 12.20 -1.37
C MET A 197 -19.74 11.57 -0.57
N GLN A 198 -20.59 12.37 0.09
CA GLN A 198 -21.73 11.85 0.86
C GLN A 198 -22.68 10.99 0.03
N THR A 199 -22.74 11.24 -1.27
CA THR A 199 -23.62 10.52 -2.20
C THR A 199 -22.91 9.35 -2.88
N GLU A 200 -21.65 9.50 -3.26
CA GLU A 200 -20.94 8.52 -4.08
C GLU A 200 -20.23 7.44 -3.23
N THR A 201 -19.60 7.82 -2.13
CA THR A 201 -18.84 6.87 -1.30
C THR A 201 -19.71 5.70 -0.76
N PRO A 202 -20.95 5.92 -0.27
CA PRO A 202 -21.78 4.82 0.21
C PRO A 202 -22.04 3.73 -0.84
N LYS A 203 -22.14 4.11 -2.12
CA LYS A 203 -22.33 3.16 -3.22
C LYS A 203 -21.10 2.27 -3.45
N LEU A 204 -19.90 2.84 -3.29
CA LEU A 204 -18.65 2.11 -3.52
C LEU A 204 -18.30 1.17 -2.37
N VAL A 205 -18.64 1.52 -1.14
CA VAL A 205 -18.34 0.69 0.04
C VAL A 205 -19.38 -0.40 0.30
N ASN A 206 -20.53 -0.36 -0.37
CA ASN A 206 -21.54 -1.42 -0.36
C ASN A 206 -21.20 -2.45 -1.46
N PHE A 207 -21.03 -3.72 -1.09
CA PHE A 207 -20.70 -4.83 -1.98
C PHE A 207 -21.90 -5.70 -2.34
N GLU A 208 -23.14 -5.27 -2.02
CA GLU A 208 -24.36 -6.04 -2.34
C GLU A 208 -24.60 -6.20 -3.84
N ASP A 209 -24.03 -5.31 -4.65
CA ASP A 209 -24.07 -5.33 -6.11
C ASP A 209 -22.96 -6.17 -6.76
N GLU A 210 -22.00 -6.67 -5.98
CA GLU A 210 -20.95 -7.55 -6.49
C GLU A 210 -21.45 -8.99 -6.67
N SER A 211 -21.01 -9.65 -7.73
CA SER A 211 -21.33 -11.05 -7.96
C SER A 211 -20.66 -11.96 -6.93
N LYS A 212 -21.23 -13.13 -6.72
CA LYS A 212 -20.63 -14.14 -5.82
C LYS A 212 -19.25 -14.58 -6.31
N GLU A 213 -19.06 -14.63 -7.62
CA GLU A 213 -17.81 -14.97 -8.28
C GLU A 213 -16.75 -13.90 -7.98
N THR A 214 -17.11 -12.62 -8.10
CA THR A 214 -16.22 -11.52 -7.72
C THR A 214 -15.85 -11.58 -6.24
N LEU A 215 -16.82 -11.75 -5.35
CA LEU A 215 -16.55 -11.87 -3.92
C LEU A 215 -15.62 -13.05 -3.58
N ALA A 216 -15.85 -14.21 -4.22
CA ALA A 216 -15.02 -15.41 -4.05
C ALA A 216 -13.60 -15.23 -4.58
N LEU A 217 -13.42 -14.48 -5.68
CA LEU A 217 -12.11 -14.15 -6.26
C LEU A 217 -11.18 -13.46 -5.26
N TYR A 218 -11.73 -12.52 -4.46
CA TYR A 218 -11.01 -11.83 -3.40
C TYR A 218 -10.98 -12.59 -2.06
N GLY A 219 -11.67 -13.74 -1.96
CA GLY A 219 -11.84 -14.48 -0.72
C GLY A 219 -12.69 -13.72 0.32
N VAL A 220 -13.64 -12.90 -0.13
CA VAL A 220 -14.60 -12.20 0.74
C VAL A 220 -15.59 -13.22 1.29
N GLY A 221 -15.76 -13.21 2.62
CA GLY A 221 -16.56 -14.20 3.34
C GLY A 221 -15.80 -15.46 3.75
N GLU A 222 -14.52 -15.59 3.39
CA GLU A 222 -13.65 -16.72 3.72
C GLU A 222 -12.56 -16.30 4.72
N LYS A 223 -12.23 -17.15 5.69
CA LYS A 223 -11.06 -16.96 6.55
C LYS A 223 -9.82 -17.59 5.91
N PRO A 224 -8.66 -16.94 6.00
CA PRO A 224 -8.34 -15.68 6.71
C PRO A 224 -8.43 -14.44 5.82
N THR A 225 -8.95 -14.51 4.60
CA THR A 225 -8.85 -13.52 3.53
C THR A 225 -9.92 -12.42 3.57
N ASP A 226 -11.06 -12.63 4.27
CA ASP A 226 -12.25 -11.75 4.20
C ASP A 226 -11.93 -10.27 4.37
N GLU A 227 -11.21 -9.90 5.42
CA GLU A 227 -10.94 -8.48 5.73
C GLU A 227 -10.06 -7.83 4.66
N PHE A 228 -8.95 -8.48 4.29
CA PHE A 228 -8.03 -7.94 3.29
C PHE A 228 -8.61 -8.03 1.87
N GLY A 229 -9.40 -9.07 1.59
CA GLY A 229 -10.16 -9.22 0.36
C GLY A 229 -11.12 -8.06 0.12
N ARG A 230 -11.83 -7.64 1.16
CA ARG A 230 -12.70 -6.45 1.11
C ARG A 230 -11.91 -5.16 0.83
N GLN A 231 -10.71 -5.02 1.38
CA GLN A 231 -9.85 -3.87 1.12
C GLN A 231 -9.39 -3.84 -0.35
N CYS A 232 -8.92 -4.97 -0.88
CA CYS A 232 -8.50 -5.09 -2.28
C CYS A 232 -9.68 -4.86 -3.25
N LEU A 233 -10.85 -5.43 -2.95
CA LEU A 233 -12.07 -5.21 -3.74
C LEU A 233 -12.47 -3.72 -3.73
N LEU A 234 -12.41 -3.06 -2.58
CA LEU A 234 -12.70 -1.64 -2.47
C LEU A 234 -11.68 -0.80 -3.25
N ALA A 235 -10.41 -1.17 -3.24
CA ALA A 235 -9.38 -0.50 -4.04
C ALA A 235 -9.69 -0.60 -5.55
N ARG A 236 -10.11 -1.77 -6.05
CA ARG A 236 -10.54 -1.91 -7.44
C ARG A 236 -11.74 -1.02 -7.76
N ARG A 237 -12.76 -0.96 -6.87
CA ARG A 237 -13.93 -0.10 -7.08
C ARG A 237 -13.59 1.37 -7.14
N PHE A 238 -12.66 1.83 -6.32
CA PHE A 238 -12.17 3.20 -6.39
C PHE A 238 -11.37 3.47 -7.66
N ALA A 239 -10.51 2.55 -8.08
CA ALA A 239 -9.77 2.67 -9.34
C ALA A 239 -10.73 2.71 -10.54
N GLU A 240 -11.72 1.81 -10.60
CA GLU A 240 -12.78 1.77 -11.62
C GLU A 240 -13.62 3.07 -11.64
N ALA A 241 -13.83 3.69 -10.48
CA ALA A 241 -14.50 4.98 -10.36
C ALA A 241 -13.61 6.19 -10.70
N GLY A 242 -12.37 5.98 -11.15
CA GLY A 242 -11.45 7.03 -11.60
C GLY A 242 -10.67 7.74 -10.47
N VAL A 243 -10.53 7.12 -9.30
CA VAL A 243 -9.63 7.61 -8.25
C VAL A 243 -8.19 7.43 -8.71
N ARG A 244 -7.40 8.52 -8.70
CA ARG A 244 -6.04 8.54 -9.25
C ARG A 244 -5.06 7.67 -8.46
N PHE A 245 -5.14 7.67 -7.13
CA PHE A 245 -4.23 6.92 -6.27
C PHE A 245 -5.00 6.26 -5.12
N VAL A 246 -4.87 4.94 -5.01
CA VAL A 246 -5.49 4.15 -3.94
C VAL A 246 -4.41 3.37 -3.22
N GLN A 247 -4.30 3.58 -1.92
CA GLN A 247 -3.35 2.90 -1.05
C GLN A 247 -4.08 1.92 -0.14
N VAL A 248 -3.56 0.69 -0.04
CA VAL A 248 -4.06 -0.35 0.86
C VAL A 248 -2.94 -0.79 1.78
N SER A 249 -3.22 -0.92 3.08
CA SER A 249 -2.22 -1.28 4.08
C SER A 249 -2.56 -2.59 4.78
N LEU A 250 -1.62 -3.54 4.80
CA LEU A 250 -1.71 -4.78 5.55
C LEU A 250 -0.53 -4.92 6.50
N GLY A 251 -0.78 -4.86 7.80
CA GLY A 251 0.24 -5.03 8.84
C GLY A 251 0.47 -6.49 9.24
N GLY A 252 1.39 -6.69 10.19
CA GLY A 252 1.64 -7.99 10.81
C GLY A 252 2.74 -8.81 10.14
N TRP A 253 3.69 -8.16 9.47
CA TRP A 253 4.83 -8.80 8.82
C TRP A 253 6.13 -8.74 9.65
N ASP A 254 6.07 -8.20 10.86
CA ASP A 254 7.22 -7.96 11.73
C ASP A 254 7.54 -9.19 12.59
N HIS A 255 8.24 -10.16 11.99
CA HIS A 255 8.54 -11.46 12.62
C HIS A 255 9.95 -11.53 13.20
N HIS A 256 10.18 -10.86 14.33
CA HIS A 256 11.41 -10.98 15.11
C HIS A 256 11.58 -12.34 15.83
N ASN A 257 10.53 -13.14 15.82
CA ASN A 257 10.50 -14.54 16.30
C ASN A 257 9.39 -15.30 15.57
N LYS A 258 9.38 -16.62 15.65
CA LYS A 258 8.34 -17.53 15.14
C LYS A 258 7.99 -17.29 13.66
N ILE A 259 8.98 -16.95 12.84
CA ILE A 259 8.72 -16.63 11.42
C ILE A 259 8.17 -17.84 10.65
N ALA A 260 8.52 -19.07 11.06
CA ALA A 260 8.05 -20.29 10.42
C ALA A 260 6.53 -20.48 10.47
N SER A 261 5.85 -19.92 11.48
CA SER A 261 4.39 -19.90 11.57
C SER A 261 3.79 -18.56 11.13
N GLY A 262 4.38 -17.45 11.54
CA GLY A 262 3.81 -16.12 11.29
C GLY A 262 3.81 -15.71 9.82
N LEU A 263 4.87 -16.03 9.06
CA LEU A 263 4.95 -15.68 7.65
C LEU A 263 3.92 -16.42 6.78
N PRO A 264 3.74 -17.76 6.92
CA PRO A 264 2.66 -18.45 6.20
C PRO A 264 1.27 -17.89 6.51
N ASP A 265 0.98 -17.54 7.77
CA ASP A 265 -0.30 -16.93 8.16
C ASP A 265 -0.53 -15.59 7.44
N ARG A 266 0.49 -14.73 7.34
CA ARG A 266 0.38 -13.47 6.62
C ARG A 266 0.25 -13.64 5.12
N CYS A 267 0.99 -14.57 4.53
CA CYS A 267 0.85 -14.92 3.12
C CYS A 267 -0.57 -15.43 2.82
N ALA A 268 -1.13 -16.30 3.66
CA ALA A 268 -2.48 -16.82 3.50
C ALA A 268 -3.57 -15.72 3.54
N VAL A 269 -3.34 -14.64 4.31
CA VAL A 269 -4.24 -13.47 4.34
C VAL A 269 -4.17 -12.69 3.04
N SER A 270 -2.99 -12.54 2.43
CA SER A 270 -2.75 -11.59 1.33
C SER A 270 -2.80 -12.21 -0.07
N ASP A 271 -2.37 -13.45 -0.24
CA ASP A 271 -2.10 -14.05 -1.55
C ASP A 271 -3.33 -14.10 -2.45
N LYS A 272 -4.44 -14.70 -2.00
CA LYS A 272 -5.68 -14.77 -2.77
C LYS A 272 -6.28 -13.38 -3.06
N PRO A 273 -6.39 -12.43 -2.10
CA PRO A 273 -6.86 -11.08 -2.37
C PRO A 273 -6.04 -10.30 -3.41
N VAL A 274 -4.71 -10.41 -3.36
CA VAL A 274 -3.82 -9.75 -4.32
C VAL A 274 -3.98 -10.33 -5.72
N ALA A 275 -3.98 -11.66 -5.84
CA ALA A 275 -4.25 -12.33 -7.12
C ALA A 275 -5.65 -11.99 -7.66
N GLY A 276 -6.64 -11.91 -6.76
CA GLY A 276 -8.00 -11.49 -7.10
C GLY A 276 -8.05 -10.09 -7.67
N LEU A 277 -7.30 -9.15 -7.08
CA LEU A 277 -7.19 -7.78 -7.58
C LEU A 277 -6.60 -7.75 -9.00
N LEU A 278 -5.50 -8.45 -9.24
CA LEU A 278 -4.87 -8.52 -10.56
C LEU A 278 -5.81 -9.15 -11.60
N THR A 279 -6.46 -10.28 -11.24
CA THR A 279 -7.43 -10.95 -12.12
C THR A 279 -8.61 -10.05 -12.47
N ASP A 280 -9.19 -9.36 -11.49
CA ASP A 280 -10.37 -8.51 -11.69
C ASP A 280 -10.03 -7.27 -12.52
N LEU A 281 -8.91 -6.59 -12.23
CA LEU A 281 -8.41 -5.49 -13.04
C LEU A 281 -8.17 -5.92 -14.51
N LYS A 282 -7.53 -7.08 -14.71
CA LYS A 282 -7.25 -7.63 -16.05
C LYS A 282 -8.53 -7.97 -16.79
N SER A 283 -9.46 -8.65 -16.15
CA SER A 283 -10.74 -9.07 -16.78
C SER A 283 -11.64 -7.90 -17.17
N ARG A 284 -11.50 -6.78 -16.47
CA ARG A 284 -12.23 -5.53 -16.76
C ARG A 284 -11.50 -4.62 -17.75
N GLY A 285 -10.31 -4.99 -18.22
CA GLY A 285 -9.47 -4.15 -19.08
C GLY A 285 -8.89 -2.91 -18.37
N LEU A 286 -8.84 -2.94 -17.04
CA LEU A 286 -8.33 -1.83 -16.21
C LEU A 286 -6.84 -1.97 -15.90
N LEU A 287 -6.25 -3.17 -16.03
CA LEU A 287 -4.87 -3.41 -15.63
C LEU A 287 -3.86 -2.64 -16.50
N ASP A 288 -4.16 -2.46 -17.78
CA ASP A 288 -3.29 -1.74 -18.69
C ASP A 288 -3.11 -0.25 -18.31
N ASP A 289 -4.14 0.35 -17.71
CA ASP A 289 -4.18 1.74 -17.26
C ASP A 289 -3.97 1.89 -15.74
N THR A 290 -3.82 0.79 -15.00
CA THR A 290 -3.66 0.78 -13.55
C THR A 290 -2.33 0.15 -13.16
N LEU A 291 -1.42 0.95 -12.62
CA LEU A 291 -0.19 0.44 -12.03
C LEU A 291 -0.48 -0.10 -10.62
N VAL A 292 -0.28 -1.39 -10.42
CA VAL A 292 -0.31 -2.03 -9.10
C VAL A 292 1.12 -2.16 -8.58
N LEU A 293 1.41 -1.51 -7.45
CA LEU A 293 2.68 -1.60 -6.75
C LEU A 293 2.48 -2.35 -5.42
N TRP A 294 3.30 -3.36 -5.15
CA TRP A 294 3.33 -4.10 -3.90
C TRP A 294 4.71 -4.08 -3.29
N GLY A 295 4.78 -3.80 -1.99
CA GLY A 295 6.05 -3.78 -1.26
C GLY A 295 5.87 -3.44 0.20
N GLY A 296 6.98 -3.33 0.89
CA GLY A 296 7.12 -2.85 2.25
C GLY A 296 8.25 -1.84 2.36
N GLU A 297 8.38 -1.25 3.53
CA GLU A 297 9.36 -0.19 3.82
C GLU A 297 10.81 -0.69 3.89
N PHE A 298 11.00 -1.99 4.11
CA PHE A 298 12.26 -2.73 4.06
C PHE A 298 12.02 -4.24 4.00
N GLY A 299 13.09 -5.01 3.82
CA GLY A 299 13.10 -6.47 3.86
C GLY A 299 13.50 -7.04 5.20
N ARG A 300 13.96 -8.30 5.18
CA ARG A 300 14.41 -9.03 6.36
C ARG A 300 15.78 -9.64 6.13
N THR A 301 16.55 -9.71 7.21
CA THR A 301 17.90 -10.27 7.17
C THR A 301 17.92 -11.75 6.81
N PRO A 302 18.97 -12.24 6.12
CA PRO A 302 19.15 -13.67 5.91
C PRO A 302 19.62 -14.42 7.16
N HIS A 303 20.04 -13.70 8.20
CA HIS A 303 20.42 -14.27 9.48
C HIS A 303 19.26 -14.27 10.50
N ALA A 304 19.40 -15.14 11.49
CA ALA A 304 18.40 -15.27 12.54
C ALA A 304 18.44 -14.11 13.55
N GLN A 305 17.27 -13.75 14.06
CA GLN A 305 17.14 -12.98 15.28
C GLN A 305 16.30 -13.81 16.27
N ASN A 306 16.65 -13.77 17.56
CA ASN A 306 16.00 -14.56 18.61
C ASN A 306 15.88 -16.07 18.29
N GLY A 307 16.77 -16.58 17.42
CA GLY A 307 16.85 -17.99 17.02
C GLY A 307 15.95 -18.39 15.86
N ASP A 308 14.74 -17.87 15.73
CA ASP A 308 13.74 -18.28 14.73
C ASP A 308 13.00 -17.12 14.06
N GLY A 309 13.42 -15.89 14.27
CA GLY A 309 12.95 -14.68 13.58
C GLY A 309 14.01 -14.06 12.68
N ARG A 310 13.69 -12.91 12.08
CA ARG A 310 14.60 -12.12 11.24
C ARG A 310 14.54 -10.64 11.65
N GLU A 311 15.69 -9.98 11.59
CA GLU A 311 15.81 -8.53 11.78
C GLU A 311 15.44 -7.77 10.51
N HIS A 312 15.32 -6.45 10.61
CA HIS A 312 15.05 -5.56 9.50
C HIS A 312 16.27 -5.48 8.55
N ASN A 313 16.02 -5.47 7.26
CA ASN A 313 17.02 -5.28 6.23
C ASN A 313 16.60 -4.22 5.20
N HIS A 314 17.19 -3.06 5.29
CA HIS A 314 16.95 -1.95 4.36
C HIS A 314 17.97 -1.89 3.21
N HIS A 315 18.98 -2.73 3.21
CA HIS A 315 20.06 -2.74 2.20
C HIS A 315 19.72 -3.49 0.92
N GLY A 316 18.72 -4.37 0.97
CA GLY A 316 18.30 -5.14 -0.20
C GLY A 316 17.00 -5.88 0.07
N PHE A 317 15.93 -5.49 -0.62
CA PHE A 317 14.63 -6.14 -0.47
C PHE A 317 13.86 -6.18 -1.80
N THR A 318 12.73 -6.85 -1.79
CA THR A 318 11.95 -7.09 -2.99
C THR A 318 10.65 -6.29 -2.96
N MET A 319 10.37 -5.62 -4.07
CA MET A 319 9.05 -5.11 -4.42
C MET A 319 8.64 -5.64 -5.78
N TRP A 320 7.37 -5.54 -6.16
CA TRP A 320 6.94 -5.83 -7.51
C TRP A 320 5.87 -4.85 -8.00
N MET A 321 5.77 -4.76 -9.32
CA MET A 321 4.77 -3.97 -10.03
C MET A 321 4.05 -4.83 -11.07
N ALA A 322 2.80 -4.46 -11.39
CA ALA A 322 2.04 -5.06 -12.49
C ALA A 322 1.13 -4.02 -13.14
N GLY A 323 0.85 -4.16 -14.42
CA GLY A 323 -0.02 -3.26 -15.16
C GLY A 323 0.57 -1.86 -15.42
N GLY A 324 -0.26 -0.91 -15.83
CA GLY A 324 0.16 0.48 -16.09
C GLY A 324 1.30 0.62 -17.10
N GLY A 325 1.39 -0.27 -18.09
CA GLY A 325 2.45 -0.26 -19.10
C GLY A 325 3.80 -0.87 -18.64
N VAL A 326 3.89 -1.41 -17.44
CA VAL A 326 5.09 -2.10 -16.95
C VAL A 326 5.26 -3.43 -17.68
N LYS A 327 6.49 -3.73 -18.10
CA LYS A 327 6.81 -5.02 -18.72
C LYS A 327 6.74 -6.14 -17.67
N GLY A 328 5.78 -7.06 -17.82
CA GLY A 328 5.62 -8.22 -16.98
C GLY A 328 6.59 -9.37 -17.29
N GLY A 329 6.62 -10.38 -16.44
CA GLY A 329 7.42 -11.59 -16.57
C GLY A 329 8.92 -11.37 -16.41
N ILE A 330 9.36 -10.29 -15.77
CA ILE A 330 10.79 -9.96 -15.62
C ILE A 330 11.20 -9.73 -14.18
N THR A 331 12.51 -9.87 -13.94
CA THR A 331 13.17 -9.37 -12.73
C THR A 331 14.14 -8.26 -13.06
N HIS A 332 14.22 -7.24 -12.22
CA HIS A 332 15.20 -6.16 -12.29
C HIS A 332 16.02 -6.13 -11.02
N GLY A 333 17.33 -5.99 -11.19
CA GLY A 333 18.30 -5.95 -10.12
C GLY A 333 18.60 -7.32 -9.49
N ALA A 334 19.63 -7.35 -8.66
CA ALA A 334 20.05 -8.52 -7.92
C ALA A 334 20.59 -8.16 -6.54
N THR A 335 20.36 -9.05 -5.58
CA THR A 335 21.05 -9.05 -4.30
C THR A 335 22.28 -9.96 -4.34
N ASP A 336 23.13 -9.88 -3.31
CA ASP A 336 24.13 -10.88 -3.04
C ASP A 336 23.51 -12.29 -2.87
N ASP A 337 24.36 -13.31 -2.77
CA ASP A 337 23.95 -14.71 -2.69
C ASP A 337 23.02 -15.03 -1.50
N PHE A 338 23.01 -14.19 -0.48
CA PHE A 338 22.23 -14.38 0.75
C PHE A 338 20.99 -13.47 0.81
N GLY A 339 20.90 -12.46 -0.05
CA GLY A 339 19.79 -11.50 -0.06
C GLY A 339 19.95 -10.39 0.96
N TYR A 340 21.18 -10.03 1.34
CA TYR A 340 21.44 -8.99 2.33
C TYR A 340 21.66 -7.62 1.67
N TYR A 341 22.58 -7.53 0.69
CA TYR A 341 22.86 -6.30 -0.04
C TYR A 341 22.33 -6.35 -1.46
N GLY A 342 21.76 -5.24 -1.93
CA GLY A 342 21.60 -5.02 -3.36
C GLY A 342 22.97 -4.82 -4.02
N ILE A 343 23.27 -5.56 -5.09
CA ILE A 343 24.59 -5.54 -5.76
C ILE A 343 24.52 -5.11 -7.23
N ASP A 344 23.37 -5.19 -7.85
CA ASP A 344 23.16 -4.81 -9.25
C ASP A 344 21.74 -4.23 -9.43
N GLY A 345 21.59 -3.24 -10.33
CA GLY A 345 20.29 -2.65 -10.66
C GLY A 345 19.53 -2.13 -9.44
N GLN A 346 20.22 -1.53 -8.50
CA GLN A 346 19.65 -1.02 -7.25
C GLN A 346 18.61 0.05 -7.52
N VAL A 347 17.47 -0.02 -6.82
CA VAL A 347 16.40 0.96 -6.86
C VAL A 347 16.20 1.52 -5.46
N HIS A 348 16.35 2.83 -5.31
CA HIS A 348 16.07 3.48 -4.03
C HIS A 348 14.56 3.74 -3.90
N ILE A 349 14.03 3.62 -2.69
CA ILE A 349 12.60 3.76 -2.39
C ILE A 349 12.07 5.21 -2.50
N ASN A 350 12.97 6.20 -2.64
CA ASN A 350 12.61 7.62 -2.79
C ASN A 350 12.05 7.91 -4.17
#